data_3285a7c14f6f20b5ffe305a32bbcb4be
#
_entry.id   3285a7c14f6f20b5ffe305a32bbcb4be
#
_cell.length_a   1.000
_cell.length_b   1.000
_cell.length_c   1.000
_cell.angle_alpha   90.00
_cell.angle_beta   90.00
_cell.angle_gamma   90.00
#
_symmetry.space_group_name_H-M   'P 1'
#
loop_
_entity.id
_entity.type
_entity.pdbx_description
1 polymer ?
#
loop_
_entity_poly.entity_id
_entity_poly.type
_entity_poly.pdbx_seq_one_letter_code
_entity_poly.pdbx_strand_id
1 'polypeptide(L)'
;MESSEKPKTTNKSQGKRRGRPFDEDKELQKRATAKSHTKENIAKQVLSRKKNLLLKNAIMESLKNILLEEDKKGEENYIRFLNAYMKDAIKKPSGKCGIQLASIVINEDTLKDIDNITLKETTRNMDFIKYKIREGCFKEQREILDDLSLKVYKKICEMCGRRSGKTEGNARIITSIATIPNSPIFYIGLTFESAINQMFDLVVNCANKCGLEIISSSENDGIIEFENGSIVHFKGNNTMHDQEKIRGYKARLVIVDEAQSQRNLKNLIDDIIEPLLTDYEDSVLLLSGTPPRRPKTYFESAWNSKGYKKYHWDMRSNPFIPNAQDAIKKVCESKGLTEDSPLIQREYLGQIVYDKEAQIFKGCQTFIGTKNENPRIFGIPNDFVADRIYIGNDYGWSDFNGIIGVACNTSLRKGYVFYVHKFNKATVSDIVQSNKDCIEEGTKILMRNPSADLKAIEIYGDTSDNTIMAEMSRNYGLPCHKAFKYDKDLAIEQLAECMRKGEIMIPNDSDLTEECEMTLHPRDEEDNILPGIDDLNYHPDLIMALLYASRRIFFDWGIDISFKDTKIE
;
A
#
# COMPACT_ATOMS: atom_id res chain seq x y z
N MET A 1 -25.13 70.84 -42.66
CA MET A 1 -24.07 70.07 -43.34
C MET A 1 -23.70 68.93 -42.39
N GLU A 2 -24.46 68.03 -42.41
CA GLU A 2 -24.52 66.60 -42.73
C GLU A 2 -23.19 65.89 -42.50
N SER A 3 -23.15 65.10 -41.46
CA SER A 3 -22.16 64.07 -41.26
C SER A 3 -22.89 62.83 -40.76
N SER A 4 -22.86 61.83 -41.57
CA SER A 4 -23.51 60.53 -41.43
C SER A 4 -22.91 59.68 -40.34
N GLU A 5 -23.69 59.31 -39.37
CA GLU A 5 -23.39 58.23 -38.44
C GLU A 5 -23.68 56.85 -39.08
N LYS A 6 -22.70 55.96 -39.02
CA LYS A 6 -22.87 54.50 -39.28
C LYS A 6 -23.08 53.77 -37.99
N PRO A 7 -24.07 52.89 -37.90
CA PRO A 7 -24.31 52.10 -36.67
C PRO A 7 -23.32 50.94 -36.52
N LYS A 8 -22.80 50.75 -35.31
CA LYS A 8 -22.02 49.62 -34.89
C LYS A 8 -22.94 48.38 -34.68
N THR A 9 -22.85 47.45 -35.57
CA THR A 9 -23.46 46.11 -35.39
C THR A 9 -22.59 45.29 -34.46
N THR A 10 -23.11 45.01 -33.27
CA THR A 10 -22.55 44.01 -32.34
C THR A 10 -23.00 42.61 -32.77
N ASN A 11 -22.15 41.88 -33.46
CA ASN A 11 -22.34 40.46 -33.72
C ASN A 11 -21.92 39.65 -32.50
N LYS A 12 -22.86 39.25 -31.65
CA LYS A 12 -22.72 38.14 -30.73
C LYS A 12 -22.82 36.84 -31.52
N SER A 13 -21.70 36.26 -31.91
CA SER A 13 -21.66 34.90 -32.42
C SER A 13 -21.91 33.92 -31.26
N GLN A 14 -23.14 33.46 -31.15
CA GLN A 14 -23.44 32.24 -30.40
C GLN A 14 -22.78 31.06 -31.15
N GLY A 15 -21.64 30.60 -30.60
CA GLY A 15 -21.01 29.36 -31.05
C GLY A 15 -21.91 28.15 -30.77
N LYS A 16 -22.72 27.78 -31.76
CA LYS A 16 -23.32 26.44 -31.80
C LYS A 16 -22.18 25.42 -31.79
N ARG A 17 -22.01 24.70 -30.65
CA ARG A 17 -21.24 23.48 -30.64
C ARG A 17 -21.87 22.53 -31.65
N ARG A 18 -21.25 22.40 -32.81
CA ARG A 18 -21.55 21.32 -33.78
C ARG A 18 -21.19 20.03 -33.05
N GLY A 19 -22.19 19.22 -32.70
CA GLY A 19 -22.01 17.85 -32.31
C GLY A 19 -21.20 17.16 -33.43
N ARG A 20 -20.17 16.41 -33.08
CA ARG A 20 -19.47 15.54 -34.03
C ARG A 20 -20.51 14.65 -34.70
N PRO A 21 -20.46 14.44 -36.02
CA PRO A 21 -21.34 13.48 -36.69
C PRO A 21 -21.23 12.14 -35.98
N PHE A 22 -22.34 11.48 -35.79
CA PHE A 22 -22.40 10.14 -35.22
C PHE A 22 -21.66 9.21 -36.20
N ASP A 23 -20.51 8.70 -35.78
CA ASP A 23 -19.64 7.91 -36.61
C ASP A 23 -20.12 6.45 -36.53
N GLU A 24 -21.03 6.08 -37.45
CA GLU A 24 -21.60 4.72 -37.53
C GLU A 24 -20.50 3.65 -37.62
N ASP A 25 -19.37 3.96 -38.25
CA ASP A 25 -18.24 3.04 -38.33
C ASP A 25 -17.57 2.78 -36.97
N LYS A 26 -17.51 3.81 -36.09
CA LYS A 26 -17.01 3.62 -34.72
C LYS A 26 -17.97 2.82 -33.85
N GLU A 27 -19.25 3.00 -34.03
CA GLU A 27 -20.27 2.21 -33.32
C GLU A 27 -20.27 0.75 -33.80
N LEU A 28 -20.11 0.54 -35.10
CA LEU A 28 -19.92 -0.80 -35.69
C LEU A 28 -18.62 -1.45 -35.23
N GLN A 29 -17.53 -0.70 -35.15
CA GLN A 29 -16.27 -1.19 -34.56
C GLN A 29 -16.42 -1.54 -33.08
N LYS A 30 -17.05 -0.69 -32.27
CA LYS A 30 -17.37 -1.00 -30.86
C LYS A 30 -18.25 -2.24 -30.71
N ARG A 31 -19.26 -2.41 -31.56
CA ARG A 31 -20.13 -3.61 -31.56
C ARG A 31 -19.38 -4.86 -32.06
N ALA A 32 -18.48 -4.72 -33.01
CA ALA A 32 -17.63 -5.81 -33.47
C ALA A 32 -16.61 -6.22 -32.37
N THR A 33 -16.01 -5.25 -31.68
CA THR A 33 -15.12 -5.48 -30.54
C THR A 33 -15.87 -6.11 -29.36
N ALA A 34 -17.07 -5.62 -29.03
CA ALA A 34 -17.93 -6.21 -28.01
C ALA A 34 -18.36 -7.64 -28.34
N LYS A 35 -18.69 -7.93 -29.63
CA LYS A 35 -18.97 -9.30 -30.10
C LYS A 35 -17.73 -10.20 -30.04
N SER A 36 -16.54 -9.69 -30.29
CA SER A 36 -15.29 -10.48 -30.19
C SER A 36 -14.95 -10.88 -28.75
N HIS A 37 -15.45 -10.14 -27.77
CA HIS A 37 -15.24 -10.40 -26.35
C HIS A 37 -16.40 -11.14 -25.65
N THR A 38 -17.36 -11.69 -26.40
CA THR A 38 -18.38 -12.55 -25.78
C THR A 38 -17.72 -13.82 -25.23
N LYS A 39 -18.23 -14.33 -24.10
CA LYS A 39 -17.73 -15.57 -23.46
C LYS A 39 -17.62 -16.72 -24.47
N GLU A 40 -18.53 -16.78 -25.44
CA GLU A 40 -18.54 -17.80 -26.48
C GLU A 40 -17.39 -17.64 -27.51
N ASN A 41 -17.06 -16.41 -27.89
CA ASN A 41 -15.93 -16.15 -28.79
C ASN A 41 -14.58 -16.37 -28.11
N ILE A 42 -14.47 -16.00 -26.83
CA ILE A 42 -13.31 -16.30 -26.00
C ILE A 42 -13.15 -17.83 -25.88
N ALA A 43 -14.22 -18.55 -25.59
CA ALA A 43 -14.19 -20.02 -25.52
C ALA A 43 -13.80 -20.65 -26.85
N LYS A 44 -14.30 -20.14 -27.99
CA LYS A 44 -13.92 -20.59 -29.32
C LYS A 44 -12.44 -20.31 -29.65
N GLN A 45 -11.94 -19.13 -29.26
CA GLN A 45 -10.51 -18.79 -29.45
C GLN A 45 -9.61 -19.67 -28.57
N VAL A 46 -9.96 -19.87 -27.29
CA VAL A 46 -9.24 -20.76 -26.38
C VAL A 46 -9.24 -22.20 -26.91
N LEU A 47 -10.38 -22.68 -27.41
CA LEU A 47 -10.49 -24.02 -27.98
C LEU A 47 -9.66 -24.16 -29.26
N SER A 48 -9.63 -23.15 -30.13
CA SER A 48 -8.81 -23.13 -31.35
C SER A 48 -7.32 -23.10 -31.02
N ARG A 49 -6.90 -22.29 -30.04
CA ARG A 49 -5.50 -22.23 -29.53
C ARG A 49 -5.10 -23.58 -28.92
N LYS A 50 -5.97 -24.19 -28.13
CA LYS A 50 -5.74 -25.49 -27.52
C LYS A 50 -5.59 -26.60 -28.55
N LYS A 51 -6.44 -26.60 -29.57
CA LYS A 51 -6.31 -27.53 -30.72
C LYS A 51 -5.00 -27.35 -31.49
N ASN A 52 -4.57 -26.10 -31.71
CA ASN A 52 -3.30 -25.83 -32.40
C ASN A 52 -2.08 -26.29 -31.59
N LEU A 53 -2.12 -26.09 -30.25
CA LEU A 53 -1.08 -26.55 -29.36
C LEU A 53 -1.01 -28.09 -29.32
N LEU A 54 -2.18 -28.75 -29.22
CA LEU A 54 -2.31 -30.20 -29.28
C LEU A 54 -1.70 -30.77 -30.56
N LEU A 55 -2.02 -30.15 -31.70
CA LEU A 55 -1.52 -30.53 -33.00
C LEU A 55 0.00 -30.36 -33.11
N LYS A 56 0.54 -29.25 -32.59
CA LYS A 56 2.00 -29.03 -32.52
C LYS A 56 2.70 -30.14 -31.72
N ASN A 57 2.16 -30.47 -30.55
CA ASN A 57 2.78 -31.46 -29.67
C ASN A 57 2.73 -32.85 -30.25
N ALA A 58 1.61 -33.26 -30.89
CA ALA A 58 1.48 -34.54 -31.58
C ALA A 58 2.46 -34.67 -32.76
N ILE A 59 2.62 -33.60 -33.56
CA ILE A 59 3.60 -33.57 -34.65
C ILE A 59 5.03 -33.73 -34.10
N MET A 60 5.36 -33.02 -33.01
CA MET A 60 6.68 -33.08 -32.37
C MET A 60 7.03 -34.48 -31.86
N GLU A 61 6.08 -35.11 -31.12
CA GLU A 61 6.28 -36.44 -30.54
C GLU A 61 6.46 -37.51 -31.63
N SER A 62 5.62 -37.47 -32.70
CA SER A 62 5.73 -38.44 -33.79
C SER A 62 7.01 -38.26 -34.60
N LEU A 63 7.45 -37.03 -34.83
CA LEU A 63 8.74 -36.77 -35.46
C LEU A 63 9.91 -37.24 -34.61
N LYS A 64 9.83 -37.06 -33.31
CA LYS A 64 10.82 -37.55 -32.35
C LYS A 64 10.95 -39.07 -32.41
N ASN A 65 9.82 -39.78 -32.46
CA ASN A 65 9.81 -41.24 -32.53
C ASN A 65 10.38 -41.73 -33.85
N ILE A 66 10.01 -41.14 -35.02
CA ILE A 66 10.53 -41.49 -36.33
C ILE A 66 12.05 -41.26 -36.42
N LEU A 67 12.54 -40.13 -35.92
CA LEU A 67 13.97 -39.79 -35.96
C LEU A 67 14.83 -40.60 -34.99
N LEU A 68 14.27 -41.04 -33.85
CA LEU A 68 14.96 -41.90 -32.88
C LEU A 68 15.06 -43.36 -33.34
N GLU A 69 14.16 -43.82 -34.20
CA GLU A 69 14.23 -45.17 -34.81
C GLU A 69 15.29 -45.24 -35.89
N GLU A 70 15.52 -44.16 -36.66
CA GLU A 70 16.45 -44.15 -37.82
C GLU A 70 17.90 -43.80 -37.46
N ASP A 71 18.18 -43.06 -36.39
CA ASP A 71 19.55 -42.61 -36.08
C ASP A 71 19.86 -42.46 -34.58
N LYS A 72 20.61 -43.42 -34.01
CA LYS A 72 21.08 -43.40 -32.63
C LYS A 72 22.15 -42.33 -32.30
N LYS A 73 22.56 -41.49 -33.28
CA LYS A 73 23.53 -40.39 -33.11
C LYS A 73 22.88 -39.00 -33.07
N GLY A 74 21.54 -38.91 -32.97
CA GLY A 74 20.84 -37.78 -33.53
C GLY A 74 20.23 -36.75 -32.63
N GLU A 75 20.49 -36.64 -31.32
CA GLU A 75 19.82 -35.63 -30.52
C GLU A 75 20.17 -34.19 -30.98
N GLU A 76 21.42 -33.92 -31.32
CA GLU A 76 21.82 -32.59 -31.84
C GLU A 76 21.34 -32.38 -33.31
N ASN A 77 21.33 -33.41 -34.13
CA ASN A 77 20.82 -33.33 -35.50
C ASN A 77 19.30 -33.21 -35.52
N TYR A 78 18.60 -33.83 -34.60
CA TYR A 78 17.16 -33.70 -34.40
C TYR A 78 16.76 -32.24 -34.07
N ILE A 79 17.44 -31.60 -33.14
CA ILE A 79 17.19 -30.21 -32.78
C ILE A 79 17.49 -29.25 -33.92
N ARG A 80 18.58 -29.49 -34.70
CA ARG A 80 18.90 -28.69 -35.88
C ARG A 80 17.88 -28.87 -37.00
N PHE A 81 17.43 -30.08 -37.26
CA PHE A 81 16.39 -30.38 -38.23
C PHE A 81 15.05 -29.74 -37.87
N LEU A 82 14.62 -29.86 -36.64
CA LEU A 82 13.40 -29.21 -36.13
C LEU A 82 13.47 -27.69 -36.24
N ASN A 83 14.58 -27.09 -35.86
CA ASN A 83 14.76 -25.66 -35.92
C ASN A 83 14.84 -25.12 -37.38
N ALA A 84 15.43 -25.85 -38.29
CA ALA A 84 15.63 -25.37 -39.67
C ALA A 84 14.45 -25.68 -40.59
N TYR A 85 13.84 -26.86 -40.47
CA TYR A 85 12.84 -27.35 -41.46
C TYR A 85 11.40 -27.27 -40.97
N MET A 86 11.19 -27.39 -39.64
CA MET A 86 9.85 -27.50 -39.03
C MET A 86 9.36 -26.23 -38.37
N LYS A 87 10.18 -25.19 -38.33
CA LYS A 87 9.87 -23.91 -37.65
C LYS A 87 8.53 -23.31 -38.10
N ASP A 88 8.22 -23.38 -39.36
CA ASP A 88 6.96 -22.85 -39.91
C ASP A 88 5.78 -23.81 -39.76
N ALA A 89 6.00 -25.11 -39.83
CA ALA A 89 4.95 -26.13 -39.60
C ALA A 89 4.53 -26.18 -38.12
N ILE A 90 5.50 -26.00 -37.22
CA ILE A 90 5.26 -25.94 -35.75
C ILE A 90 4.60 -24.61 -35.34
N LYS A 91 5.03 -23.49 -35.96
CA LYS A 91 4.41 -22.19 -35.70
C LYS A 91 3.00 -22.06 -36.28
N LYS A 92 2.73 -22.67 -37.42
CA LYS A 92 1.45 -22.62 -38.13
C LYS A 92 0.98 -24.03 -38.51
N PRO A 93 0.53 -24.86 -37.55
CA PRO A 93 0.12 -26.23 -37.84
C PRO A 93 -1.06 -26.35 -38.80
N SER A 94 -1.83 -25.28 -38.98
CA SER A 94 -2.88 -25.17 -40.01
C SER A 94 -2.35 -24.80 -41.40
N GLY A 95 -1.06 -24.50 -41.54
CA GLY A 95 -0.42 -24.29 -42.86
C GLY A 95 -0.28 -25.57 -43.66
N LYS A 96 -0.02 -25.42 -44.97
CA LYS A 96 0.01 -26.56 -45.94
C LYS A 96 0.94 -27.71 -45.50
N CYS A 97 2.08 -27.38 -44.90
CA CYS A 97 3.05 -28.35 -44.40
C CYS A 97 2.57 -29.01 -43.09
N GLY A 98 1.99 -28.24 -42.19
CA GLY A 98 1.43 -28.75 -40.91
C GLY A 98 0.24 -29.69 -41.14
N ILE A 99 -0.63 -29.39 -42.12
CA ILE A 99 -1.78 -30.24 -42.48
C ILE A 99 -1.31 -31.56 -43.08
N GLN A 100 -0.28 -31.54 -43.94
CA GLN A 100 0.28 -32.75 -44.51
C GLN A 100 0.92 -33.65 -43.47
N LEU A 101 1.67 -33.10 -42.53
CA LEU A 101 2.25 -33.85 -41.42
C LEU A 101 1.17 -34.40 -40.47
N ALA A 102 0.14 -33.61 -40.17
CA ALA A 102 -0.97 -34.06 -39.36
C ALA A 102 -1.74 -35.22 -39.99
N SER A 103 -1.92 -35.21 -41.33
CA SER A 103 -2.59 -36.32 -42.07
C SER A 103 -1.78 -37.60 -42.14
N ILE A 104 -0.46 -37.53 -41.97
CA ILE A 104 0.42 -38.71 -41.93
C ILE A 104 0.42 -39.35 -40.53
N VAL A 105 0.24 -38.54 -39.49
CA VAL A 105 0.51 -38.90 -38.09
C VAL A 105 -0.76 -39.20 -37.30
N ILE A 106 -1.90 -38.63 -37.67
CA ILE A 106 -3.13 -38.68 -36.86
C ILE A 106 -4.13 -39.66 -37.47
N ASN A 107 -4.26 -40.85 -36.85
CA ASN A 107 -5.42 -41.71 -37.00
C ASN A 107 -6.37 -41.50 -35.83
N GLU A 108 -7.62 -42.07 -35.87
CA GLU A 108 -8.64 -41.87 -34.87
C GLU A 108 -8.24 -42.34 -33.45
N ASP A 109 -7.34 -43.31 -33.33
CA ASP A 109 -6.86 -43.81 -32.02
C ASP A 109 -5.83 -42.87 -31.41
N THR A 110 -5.03 -42.18 -32.20
CA THR A 110 -4.06 -41.17 -31.77
C THR A 110 -4.77 -39.94 -31.15
N LEU A 111 -5.99 -39.61 -31.61
CA LEU A 111 -6.78 -38.50 -31.04
C LEU A 111 -7.22 -38.71 -29.60
N LYS A 112 -7.47 -39.99 -29.20
CA LYS A 112 -7.82 -40.32 -27.79
C LYS A 112 -6.62 -40.28 -26.87
N ASP A 113 -5.43 -40.60 -27.37
CA ASP A 113 -4.19 -40.54 -26.58
C ASP A 113 -3.61 -39.13 -26.48
N ILE A 114 -3.95 -38.23 -27.42
CA ILE A 114 -3.48 -36.84 -27.43
C ILE A 114 -3.87 -36.11 -26.14
N ASP A 115 -5.08 -36.32 -25.61
CA ASP A 115 -5.52 -35.67 -24.37
C ASP A 115 -4.65 -36.11 -23.17
N ASN A 116 -4.26 -37.38 -23.09
CA ASN A 116 -3.41 -37.92 -22.03
C ASN A 116 -1.94 -37.53 -22.19
N ILE A 117 -1.42 -37.53 -23.44
CA ILE A 117 -0.04 -37.14 -23.74
C ILE A 117 0.14 -35.64 -23.49
N THR A 118 -0.82 -34.83 -23.94
CA THR A 118 -0.78 -33.37 -23.75
C THR A 118 -0.82 -32.96 -22.29
N LEU A 119 -1.61 -33.65 -21.46
CA LEU A 119 -1.63 -33.38 -20.03
C LEU A 119 -0.26 -33.66 -19.39
N LYS A 120 0.39 -34.78 -19.77
CA LYS A 120 1.73 -35.13 -19.30
C LYS A 120 2.82 -34.18 -19.77
N GLU A 121 2.77 -33.72 -21.03
CA GLU A 121 3.75 -32.78 -21.57
C GLU A 121 3.57 -31.38 -21.03
N THR A 122 2.33 -30.89 -20.90
CA THR A 122 2.05 -29.61 -20.25
C THR A 122 2.55 -29.62 -18.81
N THR A 123 2.36 -30.70 -18.09
CA THR A 123 2.89 -30.87 -16.73
C THR A 123 4.41 -30.85 -16.71
N ARG A 124 5.07 -31.61 -17.60
CA ARG A 124 6.54 -31.62 -17.72
C ARG A 124 7.11 -30.25 -18.10
N ASN A 125 6.47 -29.53 -19.00
CA ASN A 125 6.90 -28.19 -19.40
C ASN A 125 6.74 -27.21 -18.24
N MET A 126 5.65 -27.28 -17.49
CA MET A 126 5.44 -26.44 -16.31
C MET A 126 6.43 -26.77 -15.17
N ASP A 127 6.77 -28.02 -14.97
CA ASP A 127 7.80 -28.43 -14.02
C ASP A 127 9.18 -27.91 -14.43
N PHE A 128 9.50 -27.91 -15.72
CA PHE A 128 10.72 -27.33 -16.26
C PHE A 128 10.76 -25.81 -16.05
N ILE A 129 9.67 -25.10 -16.30
CA ILE A 129 9.56 -23.65 -16.05
C ILE A 129 9.80 -23.37 -14.56
N LYS A 130 9.14 -24.09 -13.66
CA LYS A 130 9.34 -23.97 -12.19
C LYS A 130 10.79 -24.24 -11.80
N TYR A 131 11.41 -25.25 -12.38
CA TYR A 131 12.82 -25.55 -12.16
C TYR A 131 13.71 -24.36 -12.57
N LYS A 132 13.47 -23.78 -13.76
CA LYS A 132 14.22 -22.62 -14.25
C LYS A 132 14.03 -21.38 -13.37
N ILE A 133 12.82 -21.13 -12.87
CA ILE A 133 12.56 -20.06 -11.90
C ILE A 133 13.41 -20.28 -10.63
N ARG A 134 13.38 -21.49 -10.10
CA ARG A 134 14.08 -21.89 -8.88
C ARG A 134 15.61 -21.88 -9.05
N GLU A 135 16.12 -22.30 -10.20
CA GLU A 135 17.55 -22.30 -10.52
C GLU A 135 18.15 -20.87 -10.42
N GLY A 136 17.41 -19.85 -10.83
CA GLY A 136 17.82 -18.46 -10.75
C GLY A 136 17.75 -17.83 -9.35
N CYS A 137 17.26 -18.56 -8.33
CA CYS A 137 17.16 -18.08 -6.96
C CYS A 137 18.37 -18.51 -6.11
N PHE A 138 18.77 -17.67 -5.19
CA PHE A 138 19.67 -18.10 -4.11
C PHE A 138 18.87 -18.72 -2.95
N LYS A 139 19.57 -19.19 -1.91
CA LYS A 139 19.00 -20.02 -0.85
C LYS A 139 17.71 -19.46 -0.24
N GLU A 140 17.74 -18.24 0.24
CA GLU A 140 16.63 -17.59 0.96
C GLU A 140 15.39 -17.41 0.06
N GLN A 141 15.59 -17.03 -1.20
CA GLN A 141 14.52 -16.94 -2.19
C GLN A 141 13.93 -18.34 -2.52
N ARG A 142 14.75 -19.38 -2.56
CA ARG A 142 14.29 -20.76 -2.78
C ARG A 142 13.40 -21.24 -1.65
N GLU A 143 13.74 -20.92 -0.41
CA GLU A 143 12.94 -21.31 0.75
C GLU A 143 11.50 -20.77 0.65
N ILE A 144 11.31 -19.52 0.18
CA ILE A 144 9.97 -18.97 -0.05
C ILE A 144 9.25 -19.74 -1.15
N LEU A 145 9.91 -20.01 -2.28
CA LEU A 145 9.30 -20.76 -3.39
C LEU A 145 8.93 -22.18 -3.00
N ASP A 146 9.75 -22.84 -2.20
CA ASP A 146 9.50 -24.18 -1.70
C ASP A 146 8.27 -24.20 -0.76
N ASP A 147 8.18 -23.26 0.18
CA ASP A 147 7.05 -23.11 1.09
C ASP A 147 5.74 -22.78 0.35
N LEU A 148 5.80 -21.94 -0.69
CA LEU A 148 4.65 -21.65 -1.56
C LEU A 148 4.20 -22.89 -2.33
N SER A 149 5.14 -23.72 -2.79
CA SER A 149 4.83 -24.97 -3.50
C SER A 149 4.14 -25.98 -2.59
N LEU A 150 4.44 -26.00 -1.29
CA LEU A 150 3.81 -26.84 -0.29
C LEU A 150 2.42 -26.36 0.13
N LYS A 151 2.02 -25.12 -0.25
CA LYS A 151 0.72 -24.50 0.07
C LYS A 151 0.37 -24.45 1.56
N VAL A 152 1.38 -24.43 2.42
CA VAL A 152 1.19 -24.48 3.88
C VAL A 152 0.87 -23.12 4.47
N TYR A 153 1.47 -22.08 3.89
CA TYR A 153 1.37 -20.73 4.45
C TYR A 153 0.52 -19.82 3.56
N LYS A 154 -0.53 -19.22 4.14
CA LYS A 154 -1.40 -18.25 3.47
C LYS A 154 -0.92 -16.82 3.64
N LYS A 155 -0.14 -16.53 4.67
CA LYS A 155 0.38 -15.21 4.97
C LYS A 155 1.89 -15.29 5.18
N ILE A 156 2.62 -14.49 4.42
CA ILE A 156 4.09 -14.42 4.45
C ILE A 156 4.49 -12.99 4.75
N CYS A 157 5.50 -12.83 5.60
CA CYS A 157 6.11 -11.55 5.92
C CYS A 157 7.61 -11.61 5.64
N GLU A 158 8.06 -10.87 4.64
CA GLU A 158 9.44 -10.76 4.18
C GLU A 158 10.00 -9.40 4.65
N MET A 159 10.76 -9.42 5.75
CA MET A 159 11.37 -8.23 6.33
C MET A 159 12.87 -8.31 6.20
N CYS A 160 13.43 -7.64 5.22
CA CYS A 160 14.82 -7.78 4.79
C CYS A 160 15.49 -6.44 4.53
N GLY A 161 16.82 -6.40 4.58
CA GLY A 161 17.58 -5.19 4.26
C GLY A 161 17.47 -4.76 2.80
N ARG A 162 17.87 -3.53 2.49
CA ARG A 162 18.04 -3.03 1.11
C ARG A 162 19.09 -3.85 0.38
N ARG A 163 18.95 -3.96 -0.94
CA ARG A 163 19.86 -4.72 -1.80
C ARG A 163 19.96 -6.22 -1.47
N SER A 164 19.09 -6.73 -0.62
CA SER A 164 19.04 -8.17 -0.27
C SER A 164 18.51 -9.07 -1.39
N GLY A 165 17.95 -8.50 -2.47
CA GLY A 165 17.39 -9.26 -3.59
C GLY A 165 15.88 -9.59 -3.45
N LYS A 166 15.17 -8.94 -2.52
CA LYS A 166 13.69 -9.09 -2.36
C LYS A 166 12.94 -8.93 -3.68
N THR A 167 13.14 -7.82 -4.35
CA THR A 167 12.39 -7.45 -5.57
C THR A 167 12.57 -8.49 -6.69
N GLU A 168 13.79 -8.98 -6.91
CA GLU A 168 14.06 -10.06 -7.86
C GLU A 168 13.39 -11.38 -7.40
N GLY A 169 13.44 -11.68 -6.10
CA GLY A 169 12.73 -12.82 -5.50
C GLY A 169 11.22 -12.74 -5.72
N ASN A 170 10.63 -11.59 -5.51
CA ASN A 170 9.20 -11.33 -5.70
C ASN A 170 8.78 -11.48 -7.17
N ALA A 171 9.61 -11.03 -8.13
CA ALA A 171 9.35 -11.28 -9.55
C ALA A 171 9.31 -12.78 -9.88
N ARG A 172 10.18 -13.58 -9.27
CA ARG A 172 10.19 -15.04 -9.43
C ARG A 172 8.99 -15.70 -8.75
N ILE A 173 8.55 -15.20 -7.60
CA ILE A 173 7.33 -15.66 -6.92
C ILE A 173 6.12 -15.40 -7.81
N ILE A 174 5.98 -14.19 -8.36
CA ILE A 174 4.92 -13.82 -9.30
C ILE A 174 4.93 -14.78 -10.49
N THR A 175 6.08 -14.95 -11.14
CA THR A 175 6.23 -15.84 -12.31
C THR A 175 5.92 -17.30 -11.94
N SER A 176 6.30 -17.75 -10.75
CA SER A 176 6.00 -19.12 -10.29
C SER A 176 4.49 -19.35 -10.09
N ILE A 177 3.80 -18.41 -9.47
CA ILE A 177 2.33 -18.50 -9.29
C ILE A 177 1.63 -18.36 -10.65
N ALA A 178 2.15 -17.53 -11.56
CA ALA A 178 1.63 -17.39 -12.92
C ALA A 178 1.71 -18.69 -13.75
N THR A 179 2.53 -19.68 -13.36
CA THR A 179 2.52 -21.01 -14.00
C THR A 179 1.23 -21.79 -13.70
N ILE A 180 0.50 -21.44 -12.64
CA ILE A 180 -0.79 -22.05 -12.32
C ILE A 180 -1.85 -21.40 -13.20
N PRO A 181 -2.59 -22.17 -14.03
CA PRO A 181 -3.54 -21.59 -14.98
C PRO A 181 -4.62 -20.73 -14.31
N ASN A 182 -5.00 -19.64 -15.00
CA ASN A 182 -6.06 -18.72 -14.56
C ASN A 182 -5.79 -18.12 -13.17
N SER A 183 -4.55 -17.77 -12.88
CA SER A 183 -4.15 -17.14 -11.62
C SER A 183 -4.16 -15.62 -11.74
N PRO A 184 -5.08 -14.92 -11.06
CA PRO A 184 -4.98 -13.47 -10.90
C PRO A 184 -3.99 -13.15 -9.78
N ILE A 185 -3.04 -12.27 -10.08
CA ILE A 185 -1.93 -11.89 -9.22
C ILE A 185 -1.91 -10.39 -9.11
N PHE A 186 -1.71 -9.86 -7.91
CA PHE A 186 -1.57 -8.43 -7.66
C PHE A 186 -0.21 -8.12 -7.06
N TYR A 187 0.46 -7.12 -7.65
CA TYR A 187 1.62 -6.46 -7.05
C TYR A 187 1.25 -5.02 -6.73
N ILE A 188 1.35 -4.66 -5.46
CA ILE A 188 0.93 -3.37 -4.94
C ILE A 188 2.17 -2.63 -4.43
N GLY A 189 2.56 -1.56 -5.14
CA GLY A 189 3.60 -0.62 -4.73
C GLY A 189 3.04 0.57 -3.98
N LEU A 190 3.89 1.51 -3.60
CA LEU A 190 3.48 2.78 -2.96
C LEU A 190 2.60 3.61 -3.91
N THR A 191 3.04 3.73 -5.16
CA THR A 191 2.30 4.36 -6.25
C THR A 191 2.21 3.40 -7.44
N PHE A 192 1.30 3.66 -8.36
CA PHE A 192 1.21 2.89 -9.60
C PHE A 192 2.52 2.96 -10.39
N GLU A 193 3.07 4.14 -10.53
CA GLU A 193 4.34 4.36 -11.24
C GLU A 193 5.49 3.59 -10.58
N SER A 194 5.58 3.62 -9.24
CA SER A 194 6.61 2.85 -8.53
C SER A 194 6.46 1.34 -8.72
N ALA A 195 5.21 0.83 -8.75
CA ALA A 195 4.94 -0.59 -9.00
C ALA A 195 5.41 -1.02 -10.40
N ILE A 196 5.14 -0.20 -11.42
CA ILE A 196 5.58 -0.44 -12.79
C ILE A 196 7.12 -0.40 -12.87
N ASN A 197 7.73 0.69 -12.44
CA ASN A 197 9.17 0.90 -12.56
C ASN A 197 10.01 -0.16 -11.82
N GLN A 198 9.49 -0.68 -10.71
CA GLN A 198 10.22 -1.64 -9.88
C GLN A 198 10.04 -3.10 -10.31
N MET A 199 8.88 -3.47 -10.84
CA MET A 199 8.52 -4.89 -10.95
C MET A 199 8.14 -5.34 -12.36
N PHE A 200 7.58 -4.48 -13.21
CA PHE A 200 7.00 -4.88 -14.49
C PHE A 200 8.03 -5.59 -15.37
N ASP A 201 9.15 -4.94 -15.66
CA ASP A 201 10.22 -5.50 -16.48
C ASP A 201 10.86 -6.75 -15.87
N LEU A 202 10.95 -6.83 -14.54
CA LEU A 202 11.50 -8.01 -13.86
C LEU A 202 10.62 -9.23 -14.09
N VAL A 203 9.29 -9.08 -14.03
CA VAL A 203 8.34 -10.17 -14.30
C VAL A 203 8.40 -10.58 -15.78
N VAL A 204 8.39 -9.62 -16.71
CA VAL A 204 8.51 -9.89 -18.15
C VAL A 204 9.81 -10.64 -18.46
N ASN A 205 10.93 -10.15 -17.92
CA ASN A 205 12.24 -10.77 -18.13
C ASN A 205 12.32 -12.17 -17.50
N CYS A 206 11.77 -12.36 -16.31
CA CYS A 206 11.73 -13.65 -15.64
C CYS A 206 10.89 -14.65 -16.45
N ALA A 207 9.69 -14.28 -16.87
CA ALA A 207 8.79 -15.10 -17.67
C ALA A 207 9.45 -15.53 -19.00
N ASN A 208 10.06 -14.59 -19.72
CA ASN A 208 10.76 -14.86 -20.98
C ASN A 208 11.95 -15.81 -20.79
N LYS A 209 12.77 -15.61 -19.76
CA LYS A 209 13.93 -16.49 -19.45
C LYS A 209 13.49 -17.90 -19.07
N CYS A 210 12.35 -18.05 -18.42
CA CYS A 210 11.84 -19.34 -17.99
C CYS A 210 10.95 -20.05 -19.03
N GLY A 211 10.56 -19.34 -20.10
CA GLY A 211 9.72 -19.89 -21.17
C GLY A 211 8.22 -19.85 -20.85
N LEU A 212 7.78 -18.99 -19.93
CA LEU A 212 6.36 -18.74 -19.70
C LEU A 212 5.87 -17.69 -20.72
N GLU A 213 4.94 -18.09 -21.58
CA GLU A 213 4.51 -17.28 -22.74
C GLU A 213 3.62 -16.12 -22.31
N ILE A 214 4.02 -14.89 -22.67
CA ILE A 214 3.26 -13.66 -22.47
C ILE A 214 2.49 -13.37 -23.77
N ILE A 215 1.16 -13.22 -23.68
CA ILE A 215 0.31 -12.89 -24.83
C ILE A 215 0.04 -11.39 -24.94
N SER A 216 0.06 -10.67 -23.83
CA SER A 216 -0.14 -9.23 -23.78
C SER A 216 0.58 -8.63 -22.59
N SER A 217 1.17 -7.45 -22.77
CA SER A 217 1.75 -6.67 -21.68
C SER A 217 1.56 -5.18 -21.96
N SER A 218 1.11 -4.42 -20.96
CA SER A 218 0.85 -2.99 -21.05
C SER A 218 1.27 -2.32 -19.74
N GLU A 219 2.31 -1.50 -19.77
CA GLU A 219 2.75 -0.70 -18.64
C GLU A 219 1.70 0.35 -18.26
N ASN A 220 1.05 0.98 -19.25
CA ASN A 220 0.04 2.01 -19.01
C ASN A 220 -1.20 1.48 -18.28
N ASP A 221 -1.59 0.23 -18.56
CA ASP A 221 -2.71 -0.43 -17.87
C ASP A 221 -2.26 -1.18 -16.61
N GLY A 222 -0.94 -1.40 -16.49
CA GLY A 222 -0.34 -2.19 -15.42
C GLY A 222 -0.78 -3.65 -15.43
N ILE A 223 -0.70 -4.30 -16.62
CA ILE A 223 -1.20 -5.67 -16.81
C ILE A 223 -0.21 -6.48 -17.63
N ILE A 224 0.03 -7.71 -17.20
CA ILE A 224 0.71 -8.76 -17.99
C ILE A 224 -0.22 -9.96 -18.07
N GLU A 225 -0.54 -10.42 -19.28
CA GLU A 225 -1.38 -11.59 -19.54
C GLU A 225 -0.55 -12.74 -20.09
N PHE A 226 -0.72 -13.92 -19.53
CA PHE A 226 -0.04 -15.15 -19.94
C PHE A 226 -0.97 -16.06 -20.76
N GLU A 227 -0.37 -16.90 -21.61
CA GLU A 227 -1.12 -17.84 -22.49
C GLU A 227 -2.05 -18.78 -21.70
N ASN A 228 -1.66 -19.16 -20.49
CA ASN A 228 -2.44 -20.03 -19.63
C ASN A 228 -3.63 -19.33 -18.90
N GLY A 229 -3.91 -18.08 -19.23
CA GLY A 229 -4.98 -17.28 -18.65
C GLY A 229 -4.64 -16.60 -17.33
N SER A 230 -3.40 -16.72 -16.83
CA SER A 230 -2.95 -16.00 -15.66
C SER A 230 -2.72 -14.52 -15.98
N ILE A 231 -3.00 -13.65 -15.02
CA ILE A 231 -2.89 -12.20 -15.19
C ILE A 231 -2.19 -11.60 -13.97
N VAL A 232 -1.20 -10.74 -14.23
CA VAL A 232 -0.56 -9.92 -13.20
C VAL A 232 -1.07 -8.49 -13.32
N HIS A 233 -1.57 -7.95 -12.21
CA HIS A 233 -2.01 -6.57 -12.07
C HIS A 233 -1.04 -5.80 -11.20
N PHE A 234 -0.55 -4.67 -11.70
CA PHE A 234 0.27 -3.72 -10.95
C PHE A 234 -0.62 -2.59 -10.46
N LYS A 235 -0.56 -2.26 -9.19
CA LYS A 235 -1.40 -1.24 -8.55
C LYS A 235 -0.57 -0.39 -7.59
N GLY A 236 -1.06 0.84 -7.34
CA GLY A 236 -0.55 1.70 -6.27
C GLY A 236 -1.51 1.73 -5.09
N ASN A 237 -1.03 2.28 -3.96
CA ASN A 237 -1.82 2.49 -2.74
C ASN A 237 -1.65 3.92 -2.19
N ASN A 238 -1.48 4.91 -3.07
CA ASN A 238 -1.25 6.28 -2.65
C ASN A 238 -2.54 6.98 -2.16
N THR A 239 -3.68 6.61 -2.73
CA THR A 239 -4.98 7.23 -2.44
C THR A 239 -6.05 6.19 -2.14
N MET A 240 -7.13 6.61 -1.44
CA MET A 240 -8.32 5.77 -1.23
C MET A 240 -8.94 5.32 -2.58
N HIS A 241 -8.86 6.16 -3.61
CA HIS A 241 -9.32 5.79 -4.94
C HIS A 241 -8.53 4.63 -5.56
N ASP A 242 -7.23 4.55 -5.28
CA ASP A 242 -6.40 3.43 -5.75
C ASP A 242 -6.81 2.12 -5.07
N GLN A 243 -7.14 2.18 -3.79
CA GLN A 243 -7.65 1.04 -3.03
C GLN A 243 -8.99 0.54 -3.59
N GLU A 244 -9.91 1.44 -3.92
CA GLU A 244 -11.21 1.07 -4.50
C GLU A 244 -11.07 0.38 -5.88
N LYS A 245 -10.04 0.69 -6.67
CA LYS A 245 -9.77 0.02 -7.96
C LYS A 245 -9.39 -1.45 -7.82
N ILE A 246 -8.96 -1.87 -6.63
CA ILE A 246 -8.58 -3.26 -6.35
C ILE A 246 -9.80 -4.06 -5.84
N ARG A 247 -10.78 -3.38 -5.25
CA ARG A 247 -11.97 -4.00 -4.66
C ARG A 247 -12.79 -4.79 -5.69
N GLY A 248 -13.26 -5.96 -5.32
CA GLY A 248 -14.13 -6.82 -6.15
C GLY A 248 -13.40 -7.73 -7.13
N TYR A 249 -12.08 -7.70 -7.15
CA TYR A 249 -11.29 -8.72 -7.87
C TYR A 249 -11.17 -10.00 -7.03
N LYS A 250 -10.61 -11.04 -7.65
CA LYS A 250 -10.17 -12.29 -7.01
C LYS A 250 -8.65 -12.35 -7.14
N ALA A 251 -7.96 -12.89 -6.16
CA ALA A 251 -6.51 -13.01 -6.21
C ALA A 251 -6.03 -14.36 -5.68
N ARG A 252 -5.07 -14.97 -6.37
CA ARG A 252 -4.32 -16.13 -5.87
C ARG A 252 -3.06 -15.70 -5.13
N LEU A 253 -2.47 -14.59 -5.55
CA LEU A 253 -1.33 -13.96 -4.89
C LEU A 253 -1.53 -12.46 -4.81
N VAL A 254 -1.30 -11.90 -3.65
CA VAL A 254 -1.14 -10.46 -3.49
C VAL A 254 0.21 -10.22 -2.82
N ILE A 255 1.06 -9.43 -3.47
CA ILE A 255 2.30 -8.91 -2.89
C ILE A 255 2.09 -7.43 -2.59
N VAL A 256 2.29 -7.03 -1.34
CA VAL A 256 2.35 -5.64 -0.92
C VAL A 256 3.81 -5.30 -0.66
N ASP A 257 4.40 -4.52 -1.55
CA ASP A 257 5.81 -4.14 -1.44
C ASP A 257 5.98 -2.82 -0.69
N GLU A 258 7.17 -2.59 -0.14
CA GLU A 258 7.49 -1.48 0.77
C GLU A 258 6.44 -1.35 1.90
N ALA A 259 6.05 -2.49 2.47
CA ALA A 259 4.98 -2.60 3.45
C ALA A 259 5.16 -1.67 4.67
N GLN A 260 6.40 -1.36 5.07
CA GLN A 260 6.72 -0.41 6.14
C GLN A 260 6.31 1.03 5.82
N SER A 261 6.16 1.34 4.52
CA SER A 261 5.86 2.68 4.01
C SER A 261 4.46 2.80 3.39
N GLN A 262 3.68 1.73 3.40
CA GLN A 262 2.32 1.73 2.85
C GLN A 262 1.37 2.55 3.73
N ARG A 263 0.64 3.45 3.09
CA ARG A 263 -0.39 4.25 3.75
C ARG A 263 -1.58 3.36 4.13
N ASN A 264 -2.06 3.50 5.37
CA ASN A 264 -3.22 2.77 5.88
C ASN A 264 -3.17 1.25 5.60
N LEU A 265 -1.98 0.64 5.78
CA LEU A 265 -1.74 -0.78 5.46
C LEU A 265 -2.76 -1.71 6.13
N LYS A 266 -3.19 -1.43 7.35
CA LYS A 266 -4.20 -2.22 8.05
C LYS A 266 -5.51 -2.27 7.27
N ASN A 267 -6.04 -1.12 6.86
CA ASN A 267 -7.28 -1.06 6.11
C ASN A 267 -7.15 -1.71 4.72
N LEU A 268 -5.99 -1.53 4.06
CA LEU A 268 -5.71 -2.18 2.79
C LEU A 268 -5.78 -3.71 2.94
N ILE A 269 -5.20 -4.26 4.00
CA ILE A 269 -5.20 -5.71 4.23
C ILE A 269 -6.60 -6.19 4.64
N ASP A 270 -7.15 -5.63 5.71
CA ASP A 270 -8.37 -6.15 6.36
C ASP A 270 -9.62 -5.94 5.50
N ASP A 271 -9.78 -4.75 4.90
CA ASP A 271 -11.00 -4.36 4.19
C ASP A 271 -10.98 -4.72 2.68
N ILE A 272 -9.80 -4.89 2.09
CA ILE A 272 -9.67 -5.04 0.64
C ILE A 272 -9.00 -6.36 0.27
N ILE A 273 -7.77 -6.62 0.76
CA ILE A 273 -6.98 -7.77 0.28
C ILE A 273 -7.52 -9.09 0.84
N GLU A 274 -7.85 -9.18 2.11
CA GLU A 274 -8.37 -10.43 2.68
C GLU A 274 -9.62 -10.94 1.96
N PRO A 275 -10.62 -10.10 1.61
CA PRO A 275 -11.74 -10.54 0.77
C PRO A 275 -11.32 -11.06 -0.61
N LEU A 276 -10.31 -10.46 -1.27
CA LEU A 276 -9.84 -10.93 -2.58
C LEU A 276 -9.24 -12.35 -2.55
N LEU A 277 -8.69 -12.73 -1.41
CA LEU A 277 -8.00 -14.01 -1.23
C LEU A 277 -8.94 -15.17 -0.86
N THR A 278 -10.23 -14.91 -0.66
CA THR A 278 -11.20 -15.94 -0.22
C THR A 278 -11.59 -16.94 -1.31
N ASP A 279 -11.43 -16.58 -2.58
CA ASP A 279 -11.88 -17.40 -3.72
C ASP A 279 -10.93 -18.58 -4.05
N TYR A 280 -9.72 -18.60 -3.53
CA TYR A 280 -8.74 -19.66 -3.77
C TYR A 280 -8.24 -20.23 -2.43
N GLU A 281 -8.34 -21.56 -2.28
CA GLU A 281 -7.82 -22.23 -1.08
C GLU A 281 -6.30 -22.09 -0.92
N ASP A 282 -5.57 -21.93 -2.02
CA ASP A 282 -4.12 -21.76 -2.06
C ASP A 282 -3.69 -20.30 -2.30
N SER A 283 -4.56 -19.35 -1.96
CA SER A 283 -4.22 -17.93 -2.03
C SER A 283 -3.18 -17.54 -0.99
N VAL A 284 -2.34 -16.56 -1.35
CA VAL A 284 -1.24 -16.08 -0.50
C VAL A 284 -1.19 -14.56 -0.48
N LEU A 285 -1.04 -14.02 0.72
CA LEU A 285 -0.63 -12.64 0.99
C LEU A 285 0.86 -12.63 1.34
N LEU A 286 1.65 -11.83 0.64
CA LEU A 286 3.06 -11.57 0.94
C LEU A 286 3.25 -10.08 1.22
N LEU A 287 3.68 -9.75 2.43
CA LEU A 287 4.13 -8.41 2.82
C LEU A 287 5.64 -8.37 2.70
N SER A 288 6.17 -7.50 1.85
CA SER A 288 7.60 -7.33 1.60
C SER A 288 8.07 -5.93 1.97
N GLY A 289 9.19 -5.80 2.63
CA GLY A 289 9.73 -4.49 2.98
C GLY A 289 11.01 -4.52 3.81
N THR A 290 11.48 -3.33 4.18
CA THR A 290 12.52 -3.15 5.20
C THR A 290 11.88 -2.97 6.58
N PRO A 291 12.60 -3.19 7.68
CA PRO A 291 12.06 -2.94 9.01
C PRO A 291 11.53 -1.50 9.16
N PRO A 292 10.39 -1.32 9.85
CA PRO A 292 9.79 -0.01 9.99
C PRO A 292 10.65 0.90 10.89
N ARG A 293 10.65 2.19 10.58
CA ARG A 293 11.31 3.22 11.37
C ARG A 293 10.58 3.53 12.69
N ARG A 294 9.25 3.34 12.65
CA ARG A 294 8.33 3.57 13.77
C ARG A 294 7.91 2.25 14.41
N PRO A 295 7.73 2.20 15.75
CA PRO A 295 7.16 1.04 16.41
C PRO A 295 5.66 0.89 16.11
N LYS A 296 5.09 -0.26 16.47
CA LYS A 296 3.64 -0.54 16.45
C LYS A 296 2.97 -0.40 15.07
N THR A 297 3.74 -0.42 13.98
CA THR A 297 3.17 -0.45 12.64
C THR A 297 2.46 -1.79 12.36
N TYR A 298 1.50 -1.81 11.42
CA TYR A 298 0.84 -3.05 11.03
C TYR A 298 1.84 -4.09 10.48
N PHE A 299 2.86 -3.64 9.73
CA PHE A 299 3.90 -4.52 9.19
C PHE A 299 4.72 -5.18 10.31
N GLU A 300 5.04 -4.45 11.37
CA GLU A 300 5.68 -5.02 12.56
C GLU A 300 4.74 -5.97 13.31
N SER A 301 3.47 -5.62 13.44
CA SER A 301 2.47 -6.49 14.06
C SER A 301 2.29 -7.78 13.29
N ALA A 302 2.29 -7.74 11.95
CA ALA A 302 2.31 -8.91 11.07
C ALA A 302 3.58 -9.74 11.29
N TRP A 303 4.74 -9.08 11.38
CA TRP A 303 6.01 -9.74 11.69
C TRP A 303 5.96 -10.45 13.06
N ASN A 304 5.41 -9.84 14.08
CA ASN A 304 5.34 -10.42 15.42
C ASN A 304 4.23 -11.49 15.54
N SER A 305 3.26 -11.50 14.63
CA SER A 305 2.15 -12.47 14.63
C SER A 305 2.61 -13.89 14.35
N LYS A 306 1.93 -14.86 14.96
CA LYS A 306 2.08 -16.30 14.64
C LYS A 306 1.38 -16.68 13.34
N GLY A 307 0.50 -15.83 12.82
CA GLY A 307 -0.25 -16.07 11.58
C GLY A 307 0.55 -15.87 10.30
N TYR A 308 1.74 -15.31 10.40
CA TYR A 308 2.63 -15.06 9.26
C TYR A 308 3.86 -15.96 9.32
N LYS A 309 4.21 -16.57 8.19
CA LYS A 309 5.53 -17.17 7.98
C LYS A 309 6.52 -16.03 7.74
N LYS A 310 7.65 -16.06 8.44
CA LYS A 310 8.65 -14.97 8.46
C LYS A 310 9.87 -15.36 7.67
N TYR A 311 10.35 -14.41 6.84
CA TYR A 311 11.61 -14.51 6.14
C TYR A 311 12.44 -13.27 6.40
N HIS A 312 13.70 -13.47 6.72
CA HIS A 312 14.63 -12.39 7.05
C HIS A 312 16.02 -12.70 6.52
N TRP A 313 16.56 -11.76 5.77
CA TRP A 313 17.96 -11.75 5.35
C TRP A 313 18.39 -10.33 4.96
N ASP A 314 19.68 -10.13 4.81
CA ASP A 314 20.26 -8.85 4.41
C ASP A 314 21.10 -8.95 3.12
N MET A 315 21.76 -7.87 2.76
CA MET A 315 22.57 -7.78 1.56
C MET A 315 23.71 -8.81 1.52
N ARG A 316 24.19 -9.29 2.67
CA ARG A 316 25.30 -10.26 2.77
C ARG A 316 24.89 -11.65 2.27
N SER A 317 23.61 -11.97 2.34
CA SER A 317 23.06 -13.20 1.76
C SER A 317 22.93 -13.17 0.23
N ASN A 318 23.02 -11.98 -0.38
CA ASN A 318 22.85 -11.83 -1.83
C ASN A 318 24.16 -12.16 -2.58
N PRO A 319 24.26 -13.31 -3.26
CA PRO A 319 25.50 -13.74 -3.93
C PRO A 319 25.86 -12.90 -5.15
N PHE A 320 24.95 -12.05 -5.64
CA PHE A 320 25.16 -11.16 -6.78
C PHE A 320 25.79 -9.83 -6.38
N ILE A 321 26.00 -9.61 -5.09
CA ILE A 321 26.72 -8.43 -4.58
C ILE A 321 28.10 -8.89 -4.08
N PRO A 322 29.15 -8.70 -4.88
CA PRO A 322 30.50 -9.01 -4.42
C PRO A 322 30.88 -8.04 -3.29
N ASN A 323 31.46 -8.59 -2.20
CA ASN A 323 31.94 -7.81 -1.06
C ASN A 323 30.85 -6.94 -0.39
N ALA A 324 29.68 -7.53 -0.09
CA ALA A 324 28.55 -6.83 0.56
C ALA A 324 28.99 -6.09 1.84
N GLN A 325 29.91 -6.66 2.63
CA GLN A 325 30.43 -6.03 3.84
C GLN A 325 31.22 -4.72 3.52
N ASP A 326 32.01 -4.71 2.45
CA ASP A 326 32.73 -3.51 2.02
C ASP A 326 31.75 -2.45 1.47
N ALA A 327 30.67 -2.88 0.83
CA ALA A 327 29.62 -1.97 0.38
C ALA A 327 28.93 -1.28 1.58
N ILE A 328 28.64 -2.01 2.66
CA ILE A 328 28.09 -1.44 3.90
C ILE A 328 29.07 -0.45 4.52
N LYS A 329 30.35 -0.80 4.62
CA LYS A 329 31.38 0.11 5.14
C LYS A 329 31.47 1.41 4.34
N LYS A 330 31.46 1.34 3.02
CA LYS A 330 31.47 2.53 2.15
C LYS A 330 30.25 3.41 2.38
N VAL A 331 29.07 2.83 2.62
CA VAL A 331 27.87 3.59 2.98
C VAL A 331 28.05 4.27 4.34
N CYS A 332 28.58 3.56 5.34
CA CYS A 332 28.90 4.14 6.64
C CYS A 332 29.87 5.32 6.51
N GLU A 333 30.97 5.13 5.79
CA GLU A 333 31.98 6.18 5.55
C GLU A 333 31.39 7.39 4.81
N SER A 334 30.60 7.17 3.76
CA SER A 334 30.01 8.25 2.96
C SER A 334 28.99 9.10 3.74
N LYS A 335 28.34 8.51 4.76
CA LYS A 335 27.35 9.18 5.60
C LYS A 335 27.88 9.59 6.98
N GLY A 336 29.15 9.32 7.30
CA GLY A 336 29.70 9.56 8.63
C GLY A 336 29.07 8.70 9.73
N LEU A 337 28.51 7.54 9.38
CA LEU A 337 27.81 6.62 10.27
C LEU A 337 28.67 5.40 10.62
N THR A 338 28.25 4.66 11.63
CA THR A 338 28.82 3.35 11.99
C THR A 338 27.80 2.23 11.66
N GLU A 339 28.27 0.98 11.67
CA GLU A 339 27.36 -0.17 11.45
C GLU A 339 26.28 -0.27 12.55
N ASP A 340 26.54 0.26 13.75
CA ASP A 340 25.56 0.28 14.87
C ASP A 340 24.54 1.41 14.74
N SER A 341 24.70 2.33 13.78
CA SER A 341 23.73 3.41 13.57
C SER A 341 22.35 2.86 13.20
N PRO A 342 21.25 3.40 13.75
CA PRO A 342 19.88 2.90 13.50
C PRO A 342 19.53 2.79 12.02
N LEU A 343 19.98 3.72 11.20
CA LEU A 343 19.79 3.68 9.75
C LEU A 343 20.43 2.45 9.12
N ILE A 344 21.70 2.16 9.45
CA ILE A 344 22.44 1.04 8.88
C ILE A 344 21.85 -0.29 9.34
N GLN A 345 21.57 -0.40 10.65
CA GLN A 345 20.95 -1.59 11.23
C GLN A 345 19.62 -1.89 10.56
N ARG A 346 18.76 -0.89 10.37
CA ARG A 346 17.43 -1.06 9.77
C ARG A 346 17.50 -1.29 8.27
N GLU A 347 18.10 -0.35 7.53
CA GLU A 347 18.01 -0.35 6.06
C GLU A 347 18.90 -1.40 5.39
N TYR A 348 20.09 -1.65 5.93
CA TYR A 348 21.08 -2.55 5.30
C TYR A 348 21.15 -3.92 5.95
N LEU A 349 21.04 -3.99 7.28
CA LEU A 349 21.13 -5.24 8.02
C LEU A 349 19.73 -5.84 8.34
N GLY A 350 18.66 -5.13 7.99
CA GLY A 350 17.29 -5.63 8.16
C GLY A 350 16.84 -5.79 9.61
N GLN A 351 17.52 -5.15 10.58
CA GLN A 351 17.22 -5.26 12.00
C GLN A 351 16.10 -4.30 12.40
N ILE A 352 15.22 -4.74 13.29
CA ILE A 352 14.16 -3.88 13.85
C ILE A 352 14.82 -2.94 14.87
N VAL A 353 15.12 -1.73 14.43
CA VAL A 353 15.70 -0.67 15.27
C VAL A 353 14.92 0.61 15.03
N TYR A 354 14.26 1.12 16.08
CA TYR A 354 13.51 2.35 16.01
C TYR A 354 14.41 3.58 16.15
N ASP A 355 14.01 4.65 15.47
CA ASP A 355 14.71 5.93 15.51
C ASP A 355 14.30 6.75 16.75
N LYS A 356 14.80 6.32 17.91
CA LYS A 356 14.48 6.98 19.20
C LYS A 356 15.03 8.41 19.30
N GLU A 357 16.02 8.77 18.50
CA GLU A 357 16.57 10.12 18.50
C GLU A 357 15.62 11.10 17.81
N ALA A 358 14.99 10.67 16.73
CA ALA A 358 14.01 11.47 16.01
C ALA A 358 12.62 11.47 16.66
N GLN A 359 12.40 10.77 17.78
CA GLN A 359 11.12 10.76 18.46
C GLN A 359 10.84 12.12 19.13
N ILE A 360 9.78 12.81 18.69
CA ILE A 360 9.43 14.16 19.14
C ILE A 360 9.00 14.14 20.62
N PHE A 361 8.10 13.24 20.98
CA PHE A 361 7.49 13.16 22.32
C PHE A 361 8.22 12.21 23.26
N LYS A 362 9.55 12.11 23.10
CA LYS A 362 10.39 11.29 23.96
C LYS A 362 10.36 11.78 25.40
N GLY A 363 10.08 10.87 26.34
CA GLY A 363 10.08 11.17 27.78
C GLY A 363 8.87 11.98 28.26
N CYS A 364 7.80 12.04 27.47
CA CYS A 364 6.53 12.62 27.92
C CYS A 364 6.02 11.97 29.19
N GLN A 365 5.55 12.79 30.13
CA GLN A 365 5.01 12.31 31.40
C GLN A 365 3.59 11.77 31.18
N THR A 366 3.36 10.60 31.74
CA THR A 366 2.05 9.94 31.69
C THR A 366 1.45 9.82 33.11
N PHE A 367 0.14 9.59 33.16
CA PHE A 367 -0.54 9.24 34.42
C PHE A 367 -1.35 7.97 34.24
N ILE A 368 -1.60 7.26 35.32
CA ILE A 368 -2.46 6.08 35.33
C ILE A 368 -3.91 6.57 35.35
N GLY A 369 -4.53 6.61 34.17
CA GLY A 369 -5.95 6.91 34.04
C GLY A 369 -6.80 5.74 34.55
N THR A 370 -7.75 6.01 35.44
CA THR A 370 -8.75 5.01 35.83
C THR A 370 -9.62 4.73 34.61
N LYS A 371 -9.63 3.47 34.12
CA LYS A 371 -10.49 3.08 32.97
C LYS A 371 -11.96 3.22 33.36
N ASN A 372 -12.71 3.98 32.60
CA ASN A 372 -14.15 4.13 32.75
C ASN A 372 -14.88 3.07 31.89
N GLU A 373 -16.20 2.89 32.05
CA GLU A 373 -17.02 2.08 31.15
C GLU A 373 -16.90 2.56 29.69
N ASN A 374 -16.76 3.87 29.49
CA ASN A 374 -16.42 4.45 28.18
C ASN A 374 -14.90 4.43 27.99
N PRO A 375 -14.36 3.66 27.02
CA PRO A 375 -12.92 3.52 26.81
C PRO A 375 -12.23 4.82 26.35
N ARG A 376 -13.00 5.85 25.98
CA ARG A 376 -12.51 7.17 25.55
C ARG A 376 -12.20 8.09 26.74
N ILE A 377 -12.72 7.77 27.92
CA ILE A 377 -12.64 8.59 29.14
C ILE A 377 -11.61 8.01 30.09
N PHE A 378 -10.68 8.84 30.50
CA PHE A 378 -9.61 8.52 31.45
C PHE A 378 -9.78 9.35 32.72
N GLY A 379 -9.96 8.67 33.84
CA GLY A 379 -10.09 9.33 35.11
C GLY A 379 -8.80 10.05 35.51
N ILE A 380 -8.87 11.35 35.71
CA ILE A 380 -7.75 12.18 36.17
C ILE A 380 -7.65 12.14 37.69
N PRO A 381 -6.51 12.51 38.30
CA PRO A 381 -6.36 12.53 39.76
C PRO A 381 -7.50 13.28 40.48
N ASN A 382 -8.03 12.68 41.55
CA ASN A 382 -9.20 13.21 42.24
C ASN A 382 -8.93 14.53 42.97
N ASP A 383 -7.69 14.79 43.35
CA ASP A 383 -7.21 16.01 43.99
C ASP A 383 -6.91 17.13 42.97
N PHE A 384 -6.98 16.83 41.69
CA PHE A 384 -6.79 17.86 40.68
C PHE A 384 -8.03 18.71 40.49
N VAL A 385 -7.85 20.02 40.64
CA VAL A 385 -8.90 21.04 40.55
C VAL A 385 -8.72 21.81 39.22
N ALA A 386 -9.59 21.54 38.27
CA ALA A 386 -9.58 22.23 36.96
C ALA A 386 -10.37 23.55 37.04
N ASP A 387 -9.93 24.54 36.28
CA ASP A 387 -10.64 25.81 36.06
C ASP A 387 -11.11 25.99 34.61
N ARG A 388 -10.56 25.22 33.66
CA ARG A 388 -10.92 25.26 32.25
C ARG A 388 -10.83 23.87 31.59
N ILE A 389 -11.65 23.70 30.56
CA ILE A 389 -11.59 22.54 29.67
C ILE A 389 -11.30 23.04 28.27
N TYR A 390 -10.30 22.45 27.61
CA TYR A 390 -9.99 22.68 26.21
C TYR A 390 -10.18 21.39 25.44
N ILE A 391 -10.90 21.49 24.32
CA ILE A 391 -11.15 20.36 23.43
C ILE A 391 -10.47 20.68 22.10
N GLY A 392 -9.61 19.78 21.63
CA GLY A 392 -8.98 19.88 20.32
C GLY A 392 -9.60 18.90 19.36
N ASN A 393 -9.88 19.35 18.15
CA ASN A 393 -10.42 18.54 17.08
C ASN A 393 -9.51 18.62 15.85
N ASP A 394 -9.13 17.47 15.31
CA ASP A 394 -8.56 17.31 13.98
C ASP A 394 -9.56 16.57 13.10
N TYR A 395 -10.00 17.22 12.03
CA TYR A 395 -11.08 16.72 11.19
C TYR A 395 -10.51 16.06 9.93
N GLY A 396 -10.66 14.75 9.79
CA GLY A 396 -10.30 14.00 8.60
C GLY A 396 -11.54 13.53 7.84
N TRP A 397 -11.74 13.94 6.58
CA TRP A 397 -12.83 13.41 5.76
C TRP A 397 -12.51 12.00 5.21
N SER A 398 -11.29 11.82 4.74
CA SER A 398 -10.76 10.56 4.19
C SER A 398 -9.81 9.83 5.14
N ASP A 399 -9.37 10.51 6.18
CA ASP A 399 -8.49 10.00 7.24
C ASP A 399 -9.25 9.86 8.57
N PHE A 400 -8.52 9.68 9.65
CA PHE A 400 -9.11 9.65 10.98
C PHE A 400 -9.46 11.04 11.47
N ASN A 401 -10.46 11.10 12.34
CA ASN A 401 -10.76 12.26 13.17
C ASN A 401 -10.15 12.05 14.54
N GLY A 402 -9.50 13.07 15.09
CA GLY A 402 -8.98 13.11 16.44
C GLY A 402 -9.78 14.07 17.31
N ILE A 403 -10.21 13.62 18.49
CA ILE A 403 -10.83 14.50 19.51
C ILE A 403 -10.12 14.27 20.82
N ILE A 404 -9.59 15.35 21.40
CA ILE A 404 -8.84 15.34 22.66
C ILE A 404 -9.49 16.35 23.62
N GLY A 405 -9.77 15.91 24.86
CA GLY A 405 -10.19 16.78 25.97
C GLY A 405 -9.09 16.95 27.01
N VAL A 406 -8.76 18.20 27.35
CA VAL A 406 -7.75 18.55 28.36
C VAL A 406 -8.39 19.35 29.48
N ALA A 407 -8.30 18.83 30.71
CA ALA A 407 -8.68 19.56 31.90
C ALA A 407 -7.47 20.32 32.43
N CYS A 408 -7.58 21.65 32.55
CA CYS A 408 -6.48 22.53 32.92
C CYS A 408 -6.73 23.26 34.23
N ASN A 409 -5.64 23.49 34.95
CA ASN A 409 -5.55 24.49 35.99
C ASN A 409 -4.59 25.58 35.53
N THR A 410 -5.13 26.75 35.21
CA THR A 410 -4.37 27.84 34.57
C THR A 410 -3.31 28.40 35.51
N SER A 411 -3.65 28.52 36.80
CA SER A 411 -2.73 29.07 37.83
C SER A 411 -1.53 28.16 38.10
N LEU A 412 -1.76 26.84 38.09
CA LEU A 412 -0.70 25.85 38.31
C LEU A 412 0.07 25.49 37.03
N ARG A 413 -0.37 25.97 35.86
CA ARG A 413 0.13 25.54 34.55
C ARG A 413 0.18 24.01 34.44
N LYS A 414 -0.95 23.38 34.77
CA LYS A 414 -1.08 21.93 34.78
C LYS A 414 -2.32 21.49 34.01
N GLY A 415 -2.17 20.51 33.17
CA GLY A 415 -3.25 19.91 32.37
C GLY A 415 -3.20 18.38 32.37
N TYR A 416 -4.37 17.75 32.33
CA TYR A 416 -4.54 16.31 32.15
C TYR A 416 -5.44 16.02 30.96
N VAL A 417 -5.00 15.19 30.06
CA VAL A 417 -5.83 14.67 28.97
C VAL A 417 -6.79 13.63 29.55
N PHE A 418 -8.09 13.93 29.57
CA PHE A 418 -9.11 13.07 30.14
C PHE A 418 -9.99 12.39 29.11
N TYR A 419 -9.96 12.86 27.85
CA TYR A 419 -10.74 12.31 26.74
C TYR A 419 -9.85 12.12 25.51
N VAL A 420 -9.90 10.91 24.93
CA VAL A 420 -9.16 10.55 23.72
C VAL A 420 -10.07 9.74 22.81
N HIS A 421 -10.34 10.22 21.61
CA HIS A 421 -11.14 9.49 20.64
C HIS A 421 -10.59 9.65 19.23
N LYS A 422 -10.21 8.52 18.62
CA LYS A 422 -9.79 8.42 17.23
C LYS A 422 -10.78 7.55 16.46
N PHE A 423 -11.31 8.05 15.35
CA PHE A 423 -12.31 7.35 14.55
C PHE A 423 -12.28 7.79 13.09
N ASN A 424 -12.73 6.93 12.18
CA ASN A 424 -12.76 7.20 10.74
C ASN A 424 -14.19 7.13 10.19
N LYS A 425 -14.38 7.56 8.92
CA LYS A 425 -15.66 7.50 8.20
C LYS A 425 -16.83 8.13 8.98
N ALA A 426 -16.55 9.23 9.67
CA ALA A 426 -17.48 9.89 10.56
C ALA A 426 -18.41 10.84 9.81
N THR A 427 -19.67 10.86 10.22
CA THR A 427 -20.60 11.95 9.88
C THR A 427 -20.38 13.13 10.82
N VAL A 428 -20.87 14.32 10.44
CA VAL A 428 -20.88 15.48 11.36
C VAL A 428 -21.59 15.16 12.65
N SER A 429 -22.63 14.33 12.60
CA SER A 429 -23.38 13.89 13.79
C SER A 429 -22.50 13.07 14.76
N ASP A 430 -21.61 12.21 14.24
CA ASP A 430 -20.69 11.40 15.06
C ASP A 430 -19.66 12.31 15.76
N ILE A 431 -19.13 13.29 15.03
CA ILE A 431 -18.20 14.30 15.57
C ILE A 431 -18.88 15.11 16.66
N VAL A 432 -20.11 15.56 16.42
CA VAL A 432 -20.91 16.32 17.41
C VAL A 432 -21.17 15.47 18.65
N GLN A 433 -21.55 14.20 18.49
CA GLN A 433 -21.82 13.33 19.64
C GLN A 433 -20.54 13.12 20.47
N SER A 434 -19.39 12.89 19.84
CA SER A 434 -18.12 12.74 20.54
C SER A 434 -17.72 14.02 21.30
N ASN A 435 -17.93 15.20 20.71
CA ASN A 435 -17.69 16.46 21.41
C ASN A 435 -18.66 16.65 22.59
N LYS A 436 -19.92 16.27 22.48
CA LYS A 436 -20.89 16.32 23.60
C LYS A 436 -20.49 15.40 24.73
N ASP A 437 -20.04 14.17 24.42
CA ASP A 437 -19.54 13.23 25.43
C ASP A 437 -18.33 13.83 26.17
N CYS A 438 -17.41 14.46 25.44
CA CYS A 438 -16.26 15.14 26.01
C CYS A 438 -16.65 16.34 26.88
N ILE A 439 -17.61 17.16 26.44
CA ILE A 439 -18.15 18.30 27.21
C ILE A 439 -18.82 17.81 28.49
N GLU A 440 -19.64 16.76 28.42
CA GLU A 440 -20.31 16.20 29.60
C GLU A 440 -19.30 15.77 30.68
N GLU A 441 -18.27 15.04 30.29
CA GLU A 441 -17.23 14.60 31.20
C GLU A 441 -16.40 15.79 31.73
N GLY A 442 -16.02 16.72 30.84
CA GLY A 442 -15.34 17.97 31.26
C GLY A 442 -16.14 18.78 32.25
N THR A 443 -17.47 18.85 32.09
CA THR A 443 -18.37 19.51 33.07
C THR A 443 -18.33 18.83 34.45
N LYS A 444 -18.34 17.49 34.49
CA LYS A 444 -18.20 16.74 35.76
C LYS A 444 -16.87 17.02 36.43
N ILE A 445 -15.80 17.19 35.66
CA ILE A 445 -14.49 17.57 36.19
C ILE A 445 -14.50 18.99 36.76
N LEU A 446 -15.08 19.97 36.02
CA LEU A 446 -15.21 21.35 36.52
C LEU A 446 -16.05 21.45 37.79
N MET A 447 -17.09 20.64 37.93
CA MET A 447 -17.94 20.60 39.15
C MET A 447 -17.17 20.23 40.41
N ARG A 448 -15.97 19.65 40.32
CA ARG A 448 -15.10 19.42 41.47
C ARG A 448 -14.51 20.71 42.03
N ASN A 449 -14.54 21.80 41.26
CA ASN A 449 -14.08 23.12 41.61
C ASN A 449 -15.27 24.05 41.87
N PRO A 450 -15.60 24.41 43.15
CA PRO A 450 -16.73 25.26 43.44
C PRO A 450 -16.63 26.68 42.83
N SER A 451 -15.43 27.10 42.46
CA SER A 451 -15.17 28.44 41.91
C SER A 451 -15.05 28.42 40.37
N ALA A 452 -15.19 27.26 39.73
CA ALA A 452 -15.07 27.17 38.25
C ALA A 452 -16.34 27.67 37.58
N ASP A 453 -16.17 28.39 36.48
CA ASP A 453 -17.26 28.62 35.53
C ASP A 453 -17.51 27.35 34.72
N LEU A 454 -18.67 26.73 34.87
CA LEU A 454 -19.06 25.52 34.15
C LEU A 454 -19.19 25.74 32.62
N LYS A 455 -19.16 27.00 32.17
CA LYS A 455 -19.13 27.36 30.75
C LYS A 455 -17.70 27.56 30.21
N ALA A 456 -16.67 27.42 31.05
CA ALA A 456 -15.27 27.53 30.66
C ALA A 456 -14.80 26.27 29.89
N ILE A 457 -15.54 25.91 28.82
CA ILE A 457 -15.29 24.81 27.93
C ILE A 457 -15.20 25.37 26.50
N GLU A 458 -14.08 25.18 25.84
CA GLU A 458 -13.83 25.71 24.49
C GLU A 458 -13.33 24.61 23.56
N ILE A 459 -13.82 24.59 22.30
CA ILE A 459 -13.43 23.63 21.27
C ILE A 459 -12.58 24.35 20.24
N TYR A 460 -11.42 23.78 19.90
CA TYR A 460 -10.48 24.31 18.91
C TYR A 460 -10.25 23.30 17.80
N GLY A 461 -10.33 23.72 16.54
CA GLY A 461 -10.08 22.88 15.38
C GLY A 461 -9.32 23.61 14.28
N ASP A 462 -8.91 22.87 13.23
CA ASP A 462 -8.21 23.48 12.12
C ASP A 462 -9.10 24.51 11.39
N THR A 463 -8.45 25.52 10.90
CA THR A 463 -9.09 26.61 10.12
C THR A 463 -9.47 26.19 8.71
N SER A 464 -8.95 25.09 8.18
CA SER A 464 -9.30 24.55 6.86
C SER A 464 -10.74 24.04 6.81
N ASP A 465 -11.28 23.53 7.96
CA ASP A 465 -12.60 22.91 8.04
C ASP A 465 -13.69 23.84 8.63
N ASN A 466 -13.69 25.08 8.16
CA ASN A 466 -14.65 26.10 8.59
C ASN A 466 -16.13 25.65 8.48
N THR A 467 -16.44 24.73 7.54
CA THR A 467 -17.81 24.27 7.30
C THR A 467 -18.31 23.40 8.46
N ILE A 468 -17.50 22.43 8.89
CA ILE A 468 -17.84 21.52 10.01
C ILE A 468 -17.97 22.32 11.31
N MET A 469 -17.01 23.17 11.61
CA MET A 469 -17.03 24.02 12.81
C MET A 469 -18.23 24.98 12.84
N ALA A 470 -18.55 25.60 11.69
CA ALA A 470 -19.71 26.49 11.56
C ALA A 470 -21.03 25.72 11.74
N GLU A 471 -21.12 24.49 11.24
CA GLU A 471 -22.28 23.63 11.43
C GLU A 471 -22.42 23.21 12.90
N MET A 472 -21.35 22.80 13.55
CA MET A 472 -21.32 22.44 14.97
C MET A 472 -21.75 23.61 15.85
N SER A 473 -21.27 24.82 15.54
CA SER A 473 -21.61 26.01 16.29
C SER A 473 -23.06 26.45 16.05
N ARG A 474 -23.51 26.53 14.78
CA ARG A 474 -24.84 27.05 14.41
C ARG A 474 -25.97 26.07 14.73
N ASN A 475 -25.81 24.82 14.37
CA ASN A 475 -26.88 23.83 14.44
C ASN A 475 -26.93 23.10 15.78
N TYR A 476 -25.80 23.03 16.48
CA TYR A 476 -25.68 22.28 17.73
C TYR A 476 -25.29 23.12 18.95
N GLY A 477 -24.98 24.41 18.73
CA GLY A 477 -24.65 25.34 19.82
C GLY A 477 -23.32 25.05 20.53
N LEU A 478 -22.39 24.35 19.87
CA LEU A 478 -21.11 24.00 20.45
C LEU A 478 -20.15 25.20 20.42
N PRO A 479 -19.32 25.44 21.47
CA PRO A 479 -18.41 26.57 21.57
C PRO A 479 -17.13 26.35 20.73
N CYS A 480 -17.28 26.34 19.41
CA CYS A 480 -16.20 26.08 18.48
C CYS A 480 -15.43 27.36 18.11
N HIS A 481 -14.12 27.29 18.19
CA HIS A 481 -13.18 28.35 17.88
C HIS A 481 -12.11 27.86 16.89
N LYS A 482 -11.61 28.77 16.07
CA LYS A 482 -10.46 28.48 15.22
C LYS A 482 -9.20 28.40 16.07
N ALA A 483 -8.39 27.37 15.84
CA ALA A 483 -7.09 27.26 16.48
C ALA A 483 -6.19 28.45 16.06
N PHE A 484 -5.41 28.97 16.99
CA PHE A 484 -4.46 30.03 16.68
C PHE A 484 -3.44 29.57 15.63
N LYS A 485 -3.20 30.40 14.61
CA LYS A 485 -2.18 30.15 13.59
C LYS A 485 -0.86 30.77 14.03
N TYR A 486 0.13 29.96 14.31
CA TYR A 486 1.53 30.33 14.41
C TYR A 486 2.38 29.17 13.92
N ASP A 487 3.69 29.32 13.95
CA ASP A 487 4.62 28.31 13.44
C ASP A 487 4.30 26.92 14.02
N LYS A 488 3.96 26.00 13.10
CA LYS A 488 3.54 24.63 13.46
C LYS A 488 4.66 23.89 14.17
N ASP A 489 5.88 24.04 13.68
CA ASP A 489 7.03 23.30 14.18
C ASP A 489 7.40 23.78 15.58
N LEU A 490 7.38 25.11 15.80
CA LEU A 490 7.57 25.69 17.13
C LEU A 490 6.50 25.22 18.11
N ALA A 491 5.23 25.15 17.69
CA ALA A 491 4.14 24.68 18.52
C ALA A 491 4.30 23.22 18.94
N ILE A 492 4.79 22.38 18.03
CA ILE A 492 5.08 20.96 18.28
C ILE A 492 6.19 20.84 19.34
N GLU A 493 7.28 21.58 19.18
CA GLU A 493 8.38 21.59 20.13
C GLU A 493 7.94 22.06 21.53
N GLN A 494 7.12 23.10 21.59
CA GLN A 494 6.56 23.59 22.85
C GLN A 494 5.65 22.56 23.51
N LEU A 495 4.79 21.89 22.74
CA LEU A 495 3.94 20.82 23.24
C LEU A 495 4.79 19.66 23.80
N ALA A 496 5.80 19.23 23.08
CA ALA A 496 6.71 18.17 23.52
C ALA A 496 7.43 18.55 24.82
N GLU A 497 7.87 19.81 24.95
CA GLU A 497 8.52 20.30 26.17
C GLU A 497 7.57 20.36 27.37
N CYS A 498 6.33 20.87 27.19
CA CYS A 498 5.30 20.87 28.23
C CYS A 498 4.95 19.44 28.68
N MET A 499 4.84 18.50 27.74
CA MET A 499 4.57 17.10 28.07
C MET A 499 5.76 16.45 28.78
N ARG A 500 7.00 16.79 28.42
CA ARG A 500 8.21 16.30 29.08
C ARG A 500 8.34 16.82 30.51
N LYS A 501 8.01 18.08 30.73
CA LYS A 501 7.95 18.68 32.07
C LYS A 501 6.78 18.19 32.92
N GLY A 502 5.83 17.48 32.29
CA GLY A 502 4.59 17.05 32.93
C GLY A 502 3.61 18.20 33.21
N GLU A 503 3.76 19.33 32.51
CA GLU A 503 2.76 20.41 32.54
C GLU A 503 1.48 19.97 31.86
N ILE A 504 1.58 19.22 30.75
CA ILE A 504 0.48 18.47 30.12
C ILE A 504 0.78 16.99 30.29
N MET A 505 -0.10 16.25 30.94
CA MET A 505 0.02 14.81 31.18
C MET A 505 -1.01 14.05 30.36
N ILE A 506 -0.58 12.92 29.77
CA ILE A 506 -1.43 12.05 28.95
C ILE A 506 -1.66 10.71 29.67
N PRO A 507 -2.78 10.01 29.40
CA PRO A 507 -3.01 8.70 29.98
C PRO A 507 -2.02 7.66 29.40
N ASN A 508 -1.48 6.78 30.24
CA ASN A 508 -0.41 5.85 29.90
C ASN A 508 -0.80 4.68 28.98
N ASP A 509 -2.08 4.44 28.78
CA ASP A 509 -2.60 3.31 27.98
C ASP A 509 -3.71 3.83 27.07
N SER A 510 -3.33 4.64 26.08
CA SER A 510 -4.25 5.30 25.16
C SER A 510 -3.68 5.38 23.74
N ASP A 511 -4.55 5.52 22.75
CA ASP A 511 -4.16 5.76 21.36
C ASP A 511 -3.25 6.99 21.22
N LEU A 512 -3.43 8.02 22.08
CA LEU A 512 -2.57 9.20 22.10
C LEU A 512 -1.14 8.87 22.53
N THR A 513 -0.96 7.99 23.52
CA THR A 513 0.37 7.54 23.94
C THR A 513 1.05 6.75 22.83
N GLU A 514 0.30 5.94 22.10
CA GLU A 514 0.82 5.23 20.93
C GLU A 514 1.23 6.19 19.81
N GLU A 515 0.44 7.23 19.54
CA GLU A 515 0.82 8.26 18.56
C GLU A 515 2.08 9.02 18.97
N CYS A 516 2.27 9.31 20.28
CA CYS A 516 3.49 9.93 20.77
C CYS A 516 4.74 9.08 20.49
N GLU A 517 4.62 7.76 20.61
CA GLU A 517 5.73 6.84 20.29
C GLU A 517 6.03 6.76 18.78
N MET A 518 5.01 6.93 17.96
CA MET A 518 5.11 6.83 16.49
C MET A 518 5.48 8.15 15.81
N THR A 519 5.32 9.28 16.48
CA THR A 519 5.56 10.60 15.90
C THR A 519 7.03 10.97 15.94
N LEU A 520 7.63 11.08 14.73
CA LEU A 520 9.05 11.33 14.54
C LEU A 520 9.27 12.63 13.80
N HIS A 521 10.42 13.24 14.03
CA HIS A 521 10.99 14.26 13.17
C HIS A 521 11.38 13.69 11.80
N PRO A 522 11.26 14.45 10.71
CA PRO A 522 11.83 14.08 9.42
C PRO A 522 13.37 14.08 9.50
N ARG A 523 13.98 13.38 8.53
CA ARG A 523 15.42 13.42 8.33
C ARG A 523 15.73 13.80 6.90
N ASP A 524 16.86 14.51 6.70
CA ASP A 524 17.40 14.81 5.38
C ASP A 524 18.15 13.62 4.76
N GLU A 525 18.70 13.81 3.58
CA GLU A 525 19.48 12.79 2.87
C GLU A 525 20.78 12.40 3.59
N GLU A 526 21.29 13.27 4.47
CA GLU A 526 22.49 13.09 5.28
C GLU A 526 22.18 12.48 6.67
N ASP A 527 20.91 12.14 6.93
CA ASP A 527 20.39 11.57 8.18
C ASP A 527 20.33 12.57 9.35
N ASN A 528 20.39 13.89 9.10
CA ASN A 528 20.19 14.90 10.12
C ASN A 528 18.71 15.04 10.45
N ILE A 529 18.38 15.27 11.72
CA ILE A 529 17.02 15.52 12.17
C ILE A 529 16.60 16.93 11.75
N LEU A 530 15.46 17.03 11.07
CA LEU A 530 14.84 18.29 10.68
C LEU A 530 13.65 18.63 11.61
N PRO A 531 13.31 19.92 11.79
CA PRO A 531 12.13 20.29 12.57
C PRO A 531 10.83 19.82 11.91
N GLY A 532 9.76 19.72 12.69
CA GLY A 532 8.44 19.31 12.22
C GLY A 532 8.13 17.82 12.41
N ILE A 533 7.02 17.39 11.84
CA ILE A 533 6.55 15.99 11.88
C ILE A 533 6.83 15.33 10.54
N ASP A 534 7.40 14.11 10.58
CA ASP A 534 7.47 13.22 9.41
C ASP A 534 6.07 12.63 9.15
N ASP A 535 5.27 13.32 8.34
CA ASP A 535 3.88 12.98 8.03
C ASP A 535 3.69 12.31 6.66
N LEU A 536 4.79 11.99 5.96
CA LEU A 536 4.73 11.39 4.62
C LEU A 536 3.90 10.10 4.57
N ASN A 537 4.04 9.24 5.58
CA ASN A 537 3.36 7.93 5.63
C ASN A 537 2.55 7.72 6.91
N TYR A 538 2.49 8.71 7.77
CA TYR A 538 1.81 8.64 9.05
C TYR A 538 1.34 10.02 9.51
N HIS A 539 0.02 10.19 9.64
CA HIS A 539 -0.57 11.41 10.19
C HIS A 539 -1.00 11.17 11.65
N PRO A 540 -0.48 11.95 12.61
CA PRO A 540 -0.82 11.79 14.04
C PRO A 540 -2.05 12.63 14.39
N ASP A 541 -3.26 12.14 14.10
CA ASP A 541 -4.52 12.88 14.21
C ASP A 541 -4.82 13.34 15.65
N LEU A 542 -4.50 12.51 16.66
CA LEU A 542 -4.69 12.86 18.07
C LEU A 542 -3.66 13.90 18.55
N ILE A 543 -2.43 13.81 18.10
CA ILE A 543 -1.40 14.83 18.37
C ILE A 543 -1.79 16.16 17.74
N MET A 544 -2.31 16.14 16.51
CA MET A 544 -2.80 17.35 15.86
C MET A 544 -3.99 17.96 16.60
N ALA A 545 -4.94 17.13 17.03
CA ALA A 545 -6.04 17.58 17.88
C ALA A 545 -5.54 18.20 19.19
N LEU A 546 -4.59 17.53 19.87
CA LEU A 546 -3.99 18.07 21.10
C LEU A 546 -3.25 19.40 20.83
N LEU A 547 -2.56 19.51 19.70
CA LEU A 547 -1.85 20.73 19.29
C LEU A 547 -2.81 21.91 19.12
N TYR A 548 -4.00 21.68 18.52
CA TYR A 548 -5.00 22.75 18.36
C TYR A 548 -5.52 23.27 19.71
N ALA A 549 -5.80 22.39 20.67
CA ALA A 549 -6.14 22.78 22.04
C ALA A 549 -4.97 23.47 22.76
N SER A 550 -3.76 22.93 22.62
CA SER A 550 -2.56 23.41 23.34
C SER A 550 -2.17 24.82 22.95
N ARG A 551 -2.41 25.26 21.72
CA ARG A 551 -2.15 26.63 21.28
C ARG A 551 -2.92 27.66 22.12
N ARG A 552 -4.15 27.34 22.51
CA ARG A 552 -4.91 28.19 23.42
C ARG A 552 -4.44 28.04 24.86
N ILE A 553 -4.14 26.82 25.30
CA ILE A 553 -3.60 26.56 26.66
C ILE A 553 -2.31 27.37 26.85
N PHE A 554 -1.39 27.38 25.89
CA PHE A 554 -0.13 28.14 25.97
C PHE A 554 -0.38 29.66 26.09
N PHE A 555 -1.33 30.18 25.32
CA PHE A 555 -1.72 31.58 25.43
C PHE A 555 -2.23 31.91 26.86
N ASP A 556 -3.12 31.10 27.39
CA ASP A 556 -3.70 31.34 28.75
C ASP A 556 -2.66 31.11 29.85
N TRP A 557 -1.64 30.31 29.61
CA TRP A 557 -0.53 30.12 30.55
C TRP A 557 0.56 31.18 30.41
N GLY A 558 0.44 32.12 29.49
CA GLY A 558 1.45 33.14 29.22
C GLY A 558 2.79 32.55 28.79
N ILE A 559 2.76 31.44 28.07
CA ILE A 559 3.93 30.90 27.39
C ILE A 559 4.17 31.82 26.19
N ASP A 560 5.38 32.39 26.09
CA ASP A 560 5.74 33.34 25.05
C ASP A 560 5.75 32.60 23.69
N ILE A 561 4.69 32.85 22.94
CA ILE A 561 4.54 32.40 21.57
C ILE A 561 4.88 33.64 20.76
N SER A 562 6.03 33.68 20.12
CA SER A 562 6.40 34.76 19.22
C SER A 562 5.39 34.84 18.08
N PHE A 563 4.33 35.62 18.27
CA PHE A 563 3.40 35.99 17.21
C PHE A 563 4.17 36.81 16.19
N LYS A 564 4.55 36.21 15.06
CA LYS A 564 4.78 36.99 13.86
C LYS A 564 3.41 37.52 13.45
N ASP A 565 3.23 38.82 13.67
CA ASP A 565 2.04 39.63 13.38
C ASP A 565 1.06 39.00 12.38
N THR A 566 0.01 38.38 12.89
CA THR A 566 -1.23 38.23 12.14
C THR A 566 -2.26 39.07 12.84
N LYS A 567 -2.61 40.21 12.23
CA LYS A 567 -3.71 41.04 12.66
C LYS A 567 -4.93 40.19 12.88
N ILE A 568 -5.44 40.25 14.11
CA ILE A 568 -6.74 39.71 14.49
C ILE A 568 -7.77 40.57 13.75
N GLU A 569 -8.36 40.10 12.65
CA GLU A 569 -9.60 40.61 12.07
C GLU A 569 -10.73 39.63 12.38
#